data_21be7f9c58d691d7af1ec9a2dea60625
#
_entry.id   21be7f9c58d691d7af1ec9a2dea60625
#
_cell.length_a   1.000
_cell.length_b   1.000
_cell.length_c   1.000
_cell.angle_alpha   90.00
_cell.angle_beta   90.00
_cell.angle_gamma   90.00
#
_symmetry.space_group_name_H-M   'P 1'
#
loop_
_entity.id
_entity.type
_entity.pdbx_description
1 polymer ?
#
loop_
_entity_poly.entity_id
_entity_poly.type
_entity_poly.pdbx_seq_one_letter_code
_entity_poly.pdbx_strand_id
1 'polypeptide(L)'
;VPVNVRPCAAAGARDLRSRFDDAAQAALANAAAPSPSPSLRARDRIVDLRDEARVMGIVNVTPDSFYERVDGSVAAVAQARAMVRDGAAFVDVGGQSYADGNAPVAADEERARVVPAVRAIVAARLDVTLSIDTFTASVADAALAAGAHLINDCSGLSDPALPEAVAKHGAGLVVMHLKGRLNERDPGSYCYGDALAEIVDFLYERTERAVAGGVARDAIVVDPGLEFGKEPHTDLEILARFGELRALGYPIVLAASRKSFLARIFDCPTSELLLPSLGAAAIGIAAGARLVRAHDVAETAKLARMMAAAGGNLGTAAAVTT
;
A
#
# COMPACT_ATOMS: atom_id res chain seq x y z
N VAL A 1 34.10 14.21 -14.44
CA VAL A 1 34.68 13.10 -13.70
C VAL A 1 33.67 11.98 -13.79
N PRO A 2 33.94 10.84 -14.43
CA PRO A 2 33.02 9.74 -14.47
C PRO A 2 32.89 9.17 -13.07
N VAL A 3 31.69 9.19 -12.52
CA VAL A 3 31.35 8.50 -11.28
C VAL A 3 31.36 6.99 -11.59
N ASN A 4 32.37 6.33 -11.03
CA ASN A 4 32.59 4.90 -11.18
C ASN A 4 31.56 4.18 -10.28
N VAL A 5 30.34 3.99 -10.81
CA VAL A 5 29.28 3.20 -10.16
C VAL A 5 29.75 1.73 -10.23
N ARG A 6 30.30 1.22 -9.12
CA ARG A 6 30.48 -0.23 -9.01
C ARG A 6 29.10 -0.87 -9.10
N PRO A 7 28.86 -1.81 -10.05
CA PRO A 7 27.64 -2.56 -10.04
C PRO A 7 27.54 -3.26 -8.68
N CYS A 8 26.41 -3.06 -8.00
CA CYS A 8 26.05 -3.88 -6.85
C CYS A 8 26.17 -5.33 -7.35
N ALA A 9 27.04 -6.13 -6.71
CA ALA A 9 27.30 -7.49 -7.16
C ALA A 9 25.94 -8.17 -7.29
N ALA A 10 25.55 -8.50 -8.52
CA ALA A 10 24.36 -9.28 -8.79
C ALA A 10 24.50 -10.53 -7.92
N ALA A 11 23.77 -10.58 -6.82
CA ALA A 11 23.56 -11.83 -6.09
C ALA A 11 23.07 -12.76 -7.16
N GLY A 12 23.91 -13.73 -7.54
CA GLY A 12 23.69 -14.60 -8.69
C GLY A 12 22.25 -15.07 -8.63
N ALA A 13 21.59 -15.15 -9.77
CA ALA A 13 20.22 -15.56 -9.94
C ALA A 13 19.99 -16.96 -9.33
N ARG A 14 20.19 -17.09 -8.04
CA ARG A 14 19.56 -18.14 -7.27
C ARG A 14 18.08 -17.86 -7.44
N ASP A 15 17.54 -18.71 -8.16
CA ASP A 15 16.18 -18.97 -8.37
C ASP A 15 15.29 -18.04 -7.53
N LEU A 16 14.83 -16.93 -8.13
CA LEU A 16 13.91 -15.97 -7.51
C LEU A 16 12.68 -16.71 -6.95
N ARG A 17 12.34 -17.85 -7.54
CA ARG A 17 11.26 -18.72 -7.11
C ARG A 17 11.56 -19.40 -5.77
N SER A 18 12.78 -19.90 -5.56
CA SER A 18 13.21 -20.46 -4.27
C SER A 18 13.13 -19.40 -3.15
N ARG A 19 13.50 -18.15 -3.44
CA ARG A 19 13.39 -17.05 -2.46
C ARG A 19 11.93 -16.68 -2.13
N PHE A 20 11.03 -16.84 -3.09
CA PHE A 20 9.60 -16.64 -2.83
C PHE A 20 9.04 -17.76 -1.94
N ASP A 21 9.47 -19.01 -2.16
CA ASP A 21 9.10 -20.15 -1.33
C ASP A 21 9.67 -20.01 0.10
N ASP A 22 10.91 -19.51 0.24
CA ASP A 22 11.52 -19.21 1.55
C ASP A 22 10.75 -18.09 2.29
N ALA A 23 10.31 -17.05 1.56
CA ALA A 23 9.49 -15.98 2.11
C ALA A 23 8.14 -16.51 2.63
N ALA A 24 7.51 -17.41 1.89
CA ALA A 24 6.26 -18.05 2.28
C ALA A 24 6.42 -18.87 3.59
N GLN A 25 7.50 -19.62 3.71
CA GLN A 25 7.79 -20.41 4.91
C GLN A 25 8.06 -19.50 6.14
N ALA A 26 8.85 -18.43 5.97
CA ALA A 26 9.13 -17.47 7.03
C ALA A 26 7.85 -16.75 7.50
N ALA A 27 6.97 -16.37 6.56
CA ALA A 27 5.70 -15.73 6.86
C ALA A 27 4.76 -16.65 7.67
N LEU A 28 4.67 -17.92 7.30
CA LEU A 28 3.87 -18.91 8.03
C LEU A 28 4.38 -19.13 9.47
N ALA A 29 5.70 -19.12 9.68
CA ALA A 29 6.29 -19.22 11.01
C ALA A 29 5.95 -18.01 11.92
N ASN A 30 5.71 -16.85 11.35
CA ASN A 30 5.38 -15.60 12.06
C ASN A 30 3.88 -15.31 12.18
N ALA A 31 3.00 -16.12 11.62
CA ALA A 31 1.56 -15.89 11.54
C ALA A 31 0.85 -15.71 12.89
N ALA A 32 1.40 -16.28 13.97
CA ALA A 32 0.80 -16.28 15.30
C ALA A 32 1.06 -15.01 16.15
N ALA A 33 1.90 -14.08 15.68
CA ALA A 33 2.25 -12.91 16.47
C ALA A 33 1.20 -11.79 16.35
N PRO A 34 0.69 -11.20 17.44
CA PRO A 34 -0.35 -10.18 17.40
C PRO A 34 0.09 -8.92 16.65
N SER A 35 -0.85 -8.26 16.00
CA SER A 35 -0.59 -6.96 15.38
C SER A 35 -0.28 -5.91 16.43
N PRO A 36 0.73 -5.05 16.27
CA PRO A 36 1.05 -4.01 17.22
C PRO A 36 -0.06 -2.94 17.33
N SER A 37 -0.88 -2.76 16.31
CA SER A 37 -1.98 -1.80 16.32
C SER A 37 -3.29 -2.48 15.89
N PRO A 38 -4.27 -2.59 16.81
CA PRO A 38 -5.51 -3.32 16.57
C PRO A 38 -6.54 -2.54 15.72
N SER A 39 -6.34 -1.26 15.49
CA SER A 39 -7.27 -0.39 14.75
C SER A 39 -6.55 0.76 14.08
N LEU A 40 -7.20 1.33 13.07
CA LEU A 40 -6.77 2.54 12.40
C LEU A 40 -7.88 3.61 12.55
N ARG A 41 -7.52 4.77 13.06
CA ARG A 41 -8.37 5.95 13.04
C ARG A 41 -8.16 6.72 11.72
N ALA A 42 -9.26 6.98 11.02
CA ALA A 42 -9.26 7.74 9.79
C ALA A 42 -10.42 8.75 9.87
N ARG A 43 -10.16 9.94 10.40
CA ARG A 43 -11.13 11.00 10.66
C ARG A 43 -12.22 10.53 11.66
N ASP A 44 -13.47 10.42 11.22
CA ASP A 44 -14.64 9.95 11.98
C ASP A 44 -14.84 8.43 11.95
N ARG A 45 -13.93 7.70 11.28
CA ARG A 45 -13.96 6.24 11.18
C ARG A 45 -12.88 5.60 12.03
N ILE A 46 -13.22 4.46 12.64
CA ILE A 46 -12.28 3.55 13.28
C ILE A 46 -12.41 2.21 12.57
N VAL A 47 -11.35 1.79 11.90
CA VAL A 47 -11.31 0.53 11.18
C VAL A 47 -10.65 -0.53 12.06
N ASP A 48 -11.37 -1.60 12.35
CA ASP A 48 -10.84 -2.74 13.11
C ASP A 48 -9.89 -3.57 12.24
N LEU A 49 -8.67 -3.80 12.75
CA LEU A 49 -7.59 -4.51 12.07
C LEU A 49 -7.12 -5.77 12.84
N ARG A 50 -7.87 -6.22 13.87
CA ARG A 50 -7.45 -7.31 14.76
C ARG A 50 -7.39 -8.65 14.07
N ASP A 51 -8.47 -9.06 13.48
CA ASP A 51 -8.70 -10.45 13.10
C ASP A 51 -8.54 -10.70 11.61
N GLU A 52 -8.83 -9.71 10.76
CA GLU A 52 -8.83 -9.84 9.32
C GLU A 52 -8.08 -8.66 8.66
N ALA A 53 -7.22 -8.95 7.70
CA ALA A 53 -6.61 -7.92 6.87
C ALA A 53 -7.67 -7.26 5.98
N ARG A 54 -7.71 -5.92 5.96
CA ARG A 54 -8.67 -5.15 5.19
C ARG A 54 -8.18 -4.89 3.78
N VAL A 55 -9.09 -4.99 2.81
CA VAL A 55 -8.77 -4.74 1.40
C VAL A 55 -9.00 -3.28 1.05
N MET A 56 -8.02 -2.69 0.37
CA MET A 56 -8.05 -1.35 -0.21
C MET A 56 -8.10 -1.49 -1.73
N GLY A 57 -9.26 -1.21 -2.33
CA GLY A 57 -9.46 -1.25 -3.77
C GLY A 57 -8.95 0.02 -4.45
N ILE A 58 -8.45 -0.08 -5.67
CA ILE A 58 -7.80 1.01 -6.42
C ILE A 58 -8.76 1.57 -7.47
N VAL A 59 -9.01 2.89 -7.42
CA VAL A 59 -9.78 3.63 -8.41
C VAL A 59 -8.91 4.71 -9.04
N ASN A 60 -8.55 4.55 -10.30
CA ASN A 60 -7.77 5.55 -11.03
C ASN A 60 -8.71 6.51 -11.79
N VAL A 61 -8.63 7.81 -11.49
CA VAL A 61 -9.36 8.87 -12.19
C VAL A 61 -8.45 9.61 -13.16
N THR A 62 -7.63 8.86 -13.91
CA THR A 62 -6.75 9.40 -14.97
C THR A 62 -7.48 9.41 -16.31
N PRO A 63 -7.12 10.32 -17.25
CA PRO A 63 -7.76 10.40 -18.58
C PRO A 63 -7.74 9.07 -19.34
N ASP A 64 -6.67 8.27 -19.17
CA ASP A 64 -6.50 6.98 -19.84
C ASP A 64 -7.35 5.86 -19.24
N SER A 65 -7.89 6.07 -18.03
CA SER A 65 -8.70 5.06 -17.31
C SER A 65 -10.17 5.06 -17.75
N PHE A 66 -10.60 6.08 -18.51
CA PHE A 66 -12.00 6.23 -18.96
C PHE A 66 -12.05 6.28 -20.49
N TYR A 67 -12.14 5.11 -21.12
CA TYR A 67 -12.15 4.94 -22.58
C TYR A 67 -13.43 5.45 -23.29
N GLU A 68 -14.45 5.90 -22.55
CA GLU A 68 -15.68 6.46 -23.11
C GLU A 68 -16.16 7.68 -22.29
N ARG A 69 -16.82 8.63 -22.95
CA ARG A 69 -17.37 9.92 -22.52
C ARG A 69 -18.28 9.89 -21.26
N VAL A 70 -18.04 9.01 -20.33
CA VAL A 70 -18.70 8.98 -19.02
C VAL A 70 -17.97 9.94 -18.11
N ASP A 71 -18.72 10.81 -17.44
CA ASP A 71 -18.17 11.66 -16.37
C ASP A 71 -17.33 10.81 -15.41
N GLY A 72 -16.05 11.14 -15.27
CA GLY A 72 -15.10 10.37 -14.45
C GLY A 72 -15.59 10.13 -13.01
N SER A 73 -16.42 11.05 -12.49
CA SER A 73 -17.02 10.91 -11.18
C SER A 73 -18.11 9.82 -11.12
N VAL A 74 -18.90 9.64 -12.19
CA VAL A 74 -19.90 8.57 -12.27
C VAL A 74 -19.24 7.19 -12.34
N ALA A 75 -18.18 7.08 -13.14
CA ALA A 75 -17.41 5.84 -13.25
C ALA A 75 -16.71 5.49 -11.94
N ALA A 76 -16.13 6.48 -11.25
CA ALA A 76 -15.50 6.29 -9.92
C ALA A 76 -16.51 5.78 -8.87
N VAL A 77 -17.73 6.32 -8.84
CA VAL A 77 -18.80 5.83 -7.95
C VAL A 77 -19.18 4.39 -8.29
N ALA A 78 -19.33 4.05 -9.58
CA ALA A 78 -19.69 2.70 -10.00
C ALA A 78 -18.60 1.69 -9.59
N GLN A 79 -17.33 2.01 -9.80
CA GLN A 79 -16.19 1.19 -9.37
C GLN A 79 -16.14 1.06 -7.85
N ALA A 80 -16.23 2.16 -7.10
CA ALA A 80 -16.24 2.14 -5.65
C ALA A 80 -17.38 1.27 -5.10
N ARG A 81 -18.58 1.38 -5.66
CA ARG A 81 -19.74 0.54 -5.29
C ARG A 81 -19.51 -0.94 -5.57
N ALA A 82 -18.89 -1.29 -6.69
CA ALA A 82 -18.52 -2.65 -7.01
C ALA A 82 -17.50 -3.19 -6.00
N MET A 83 -16.44 -2.43 -5.70
CA MET A 83 -15.40 -2.81 -4.74
C MET A 83 -15.96 -3.01 -3.32
N VAL A 84 -16.87 -2.14 -2.87
CA VAL A 84 -17.55 -2.30 -1.57
C VAL A 84 -18.37 -3.59 -1.53
N ARG A 85 -19.16 -3.86 -2.57
CA ARG A 85 -19.91 -5.12 -2.70
C ARG A 85 -18.99 -6.34 -2.69
N ASP A 86 -17.79 -6.21 -3.28
CA ASP A 86 -16.80 -7.27 -3.39
C ASP A 86 -15.92 -7.41 -2.11
N GLY A 87 -16.14 -6.55 -1.10
CA GLY A 87 -15.55 -6.67 0.24
C GLY A 87 -14.42 -5.68 0.54
N ALA A 88 -14.26 -4.60 -0.22
CA ALA A 88 -13.32 -3.54 0.11
C ALA A 88 -13.76 -2.77 1.37
N ALA A 89 -12.86 -2.61 2.33
CA ALA A 89 -13.02 -1.72 3.48
C ALA A 89 -12.51 -0.30 3.19
N PHE A 90 -11.62 -0.18 2.20
CA PHE A 90 -11.08 1.09 1.71
C PHE A 90 -11.23 1.16 0.19
N VAL A 91 -11.45 2.36 -0.32
CA VAL A 91 -11.32 2.70 -1.73
C VAL A 91 -10.30 3.82 -1.85
N ASP A 92 -9.26 3.59 -2.64
CA ASP A 92 -8.13 4.49 -2.82
C ASP A 92 -8.20 5.14 -4.21
N VAL A 93 -8.44 6.45 -4.25
CA VAL A 93 -8.67 7.22 -5.47
C VAL A 93 -7.40 7.98 -5.85
N GLY A 94 -6.83 7.67 -7.02
CA GLY A 94 -5.64 8.31 -7.56
C GLY A 94 -5.90 9.16 -8.80
N GLY A 95 -5.44 10.42 -8.79
CA GLY A 95 -5.56 11.36 -9.91
C GLY A 95 -4.39 11.34 -10.89
N GLN A 96 -3.30 10.61 -10.56
CA GLN A 96 -2.12 10.45 -11.39
C GLN A 96 -1.57 9.02 -11.31
N SER A 97 -0.76 8.66 -12.29
CA SER A 97 -0.06 7.39 -12.33
C SER A 97 1.41 7.58 -11.97
N TYR A 98 1.92 6.78 -11.06
CA TYR A 98 3.33 6.77 -10.67
C TYR A 98 4.15 5.72 -11.42
N ALA A 99 3.62 5.20 -12.53
CA ALA A 99 4.37 4.33 -13.42
C ALA A 99 5.52 5.11 -14.09
N ASP A 100 6.64 4.39 -14.30
CA ASP A 100 7.82 4.99 -14.91
C ASP A 100 7.53 5.62 -16.27
N GLY A 101 8.15 6.78 -16.50
CA GLY A 101 8.02 7.53 -17.74
C GLY A 101 6.77 8.40 -17.84
N ASN A 102 5.85 8.33 -16.87
CA ASN A 102 4.72 9.27 -16.84
C ASN A 102 5.17 10.62 -16.29
N ALA A 103 4.75 11.70 -16.95
CA ALA A 103 5.02 13.04 -16.47
C ALA A 103 4.24 13.31 -15.18
N PRO A 104 4.84 14.01 -14.18
CA PRO A 104 4.11 14.47 -13.02
C PRO A 104 2.92 15.34 -13.42
N VAL A 105 1.78 15.14 -12.77
CA VAL A 105 0.57 15.95 -12.97
C VAL A 105 0.65 17.20 -12.09
N ALA A 106 0.29 18.37 -12.63
CA ALA A 106 0.23 19.60 -11.85
C ALA A 106 -0.85 19.49 -10.75
N ALA A 107 -0.59 20.07 -9.57
CA ALA A 107 -1.50 19.98 -8.42
C ALA A 107 -2.95 20.41 -8.73
N ASP A 108 -3.12 21.48 -9.54
CA ASP A 108 -4.44 21.98 -9.92
C ASP A 108 -5.19 20.98 -10.82
N GLU A 109 -4.48 20.30 -11.70
CA GLU A 109 -5.04 19.28 -12.57
C GLU A 109 -5.38 18.01 -11.78
N GLU A 110 -4.48 17.54 -10.89
CA GLU A 110 -4.75 16.42 -10.00
C GLU A 110 -5.98 16.70 -9.12
N ARG A 111 -6.06 17.90 -8.54
CA ARG A 111 -7.21 18.34 -7.76
C ARG A 111 -8.50 18.36 -8.56
N ALA A 112 -8.44 18.83 -9.82
CA ALA A 112 -9.61 18.86 -10.71
C ALA A 112 -10.13 17.46 -11.06
N ARG A 113 -9.26 16.43 -11.07
CA ARG A 113 -9.64 15.04 -11.28
C ARG A 113 -10.19 14.38 -10.01
N VAL A 114 -9.50 14.57 -8.88
CA VAL A 114 -9.77 13.85 -7.63
C VAL A 114 -10.99 14.40 -6.90
N VAL A 115 -11.11 15.73 -6.72
CA VAL A 115 -12.14 16.31 -5.84
C VAL A 115 -13.57 16.04 -6.31
N PRO A 116 -13.92 16.09 -7.62
CA PRO A 116 -15.25 15.70 -8.08
C PRO A 116 -15.57 14.22 -7.80
N ALA A 117 -14.62 13.31 -8.00
CA ALA A 117 -14.78 11.89 -7.70
C ALA A 117 -15.01 11.65 -6.20
N VAL A 118 -14.22 12.30 -5.32
CA VAL A 118 -14.41 12.26 -3.85
C VAL A 118 -15.83 12.69 -3.48
N ARG A 119 -16.28 13.87 -3.94
CA ARG A 119 -17.63 14.36 -3.66
C ARG A 119 -18.72 13.42 -4.10
N ALA A 120 -18.58 12.82 -5.29
CA ALA A 120 -19.55 11.87 -5.82
C ALA A 120 -19.60 10.56 -5.00
N ILE A 121 -18.44 10.02 -4.60
CA ILE A 121 -18.37 8.82 -3.76
C ILE A 121 -18.94 9.10 -2.37
N VAL A 122 -18.63 10.23 -1.75
CA VAL A 122 -19.21 10.66 -0.47
C VAL A 122 -20.72 10.80 -0.56
N ALA A 123 -21.23 11.45 -1.63
CA ALA A 123 -22.67 11.61 -1.86
C ALA A 123 -23.39 10.27 -2.06
N ALA A 124 -22.69 9.25 -2.58
CA ALA A 124 -23.22 7.89 -2.74
C ALA A 124 -23.39 7.13 -1.41
N ARG A 125 -22.89 7.67 -0.29
CA ARG A 125 -23.02 7.14 1.09
C ARG A 125 -22.62 5.65 1.20
N LEU A 126 -21.53 5.28 0.54
CA LEU A 126 -21.00 3.93 0.64
C LEU A 126 -20.37 3.72 2.02
N ASP A 127 -20.56 2.55 2.60
CA ASP A 127 -19.88 2.19 3.85
C ASP A 127 -18.46 1.73 3.54
N VAL A 128 -17.57 2.72 3.36
CA VAL A 128 -16.17 2.50 3.00
C VAL A 128 -15.30 3.65 3.51
N THR A 129 -14.07 3.39 3.88
CA THR A 129 -13.09 4.43 4.18
C THR A 129 -12.47 4.91 2.86
N LEU A 130 -12.67 6.19 2.56
CA LEU A 130 -12.17 6.79 1.32
C LEU A 130 -10.75 7.30 1.51
N SER A 131 -9.82 6.72 0.77
CA SER A 131 -8.41 7.06 0.69
C SER A 131 -8.12 7.83 -0.60
N ILE A 132 -7.13 8.72 -0.56
CA ILE A 132 -6.68 9.48 -1.71
C ILE A 132 -5.19 9.26 -1.92
N ASP A 133 -4.83 8.73 -3.08
CA ASP A 133 -3.44 8.51 -3.50
C ASP A 133 -2.87 9.83 -4.03
N THR A 134 -2.23 10.59 -3.13
CA THR A 134 -1.58 11.87 -3.42
C THR A 134 -0.51 12.18 -2.39
N PHE A 135 0.57 12.80 -2.83
CA PHE A 135 1.63 13.33 -1.98
C PHE A 135 1.60 14.88 -1.90
N THR A 136 0.69 15.53 -2.61
CA THR A 136 0.62 17.00 -2.69
C THR A 136 -0.30 17.55 -1.61
N ALA A 137 0.21 18.35 -0.68
CA ALA A 137 -0.54 18.86 0.47
C ALA A 137 -1.81 19.65 0.08
N SER A 138 -1.77 20.43 -1.01
CA SER A 138 -2.93 21.20 -1.48
C SER A 138 -4.03 20.33 -2.08
N VAL A 139 -3.68 19.20 -2.70
CA VAL A 139 -4.64 18.19 -3.22
C VAL A 139 -5.24 17.43 -2.04
N ALA A 140 -4.40 17.01 -1.09
CA ALA A 140 -4.84 16.33 0.12
C ALA A 140 -5.82 17.17 0.94
N ASP A 141 -5.51 18.46 1.20
CA ASP A 141 -6.40 19.37 1.93
C ASP A 141 -7.76 19.52 1.23
N ALA A 142 -7.78 19.68 -0.09
CA ALA A 142 -9.01 19.80 -0.87
C ALA A 142 -9.84 18.50 -0.88
N ALA A 143 -9.19 17.34 -0.99
CA ALA A 143 -9.86 16.04 -0.96
C ALA A 143 -10.41 15.71 0.43
N LEU A 144 -9.67 16.00 1.48
CA LEU A 144 -10.12 15.85 2.87
C LEU A 144 -11.28 16.81 3.19
N ALA A 145 -11.21 18.06 2.73
CA ALA A 145 -12.33 19.01 2.83
C ALA A 145 -13.59 18.52 2.07
N ALA A 146 -13.41 17.77 0.98
CA ALA A 146 -14.51 17.16 0.23
C ALA A 146 -15.09 15.89 0.88
N GLY A 147 -14.47 15.35 1.94
CA GLY A 147 -14.99 14.24 2.73
C GLY A 147 -14.16 12.95 2.65
N ALA A 148 -12.94 12.99 2.14
CA ALA A 148 -12.00 11.86 2.25
C ALA A 148 -11.60 11.61 3.72
N HIS A 149 -11.14 10.40 4.04
CA HIS A 149 -10.83 9.97 5.39
C HIS A 149 -9.34 9.73 5.61
N LEU A 150 -8.59 9.39 4.55
CA LEU A 150 -7.19 8.97 4.61
C LEU A 150 -6.44 9.49 3.39
N ILE A 151 -5.18 9.83 3.58
CA ILE A 151 -4.24 10.11 2.49
C ILE A 151 -3.24 8.97 2.37
N ASN A 152 -3.03 8.50 1.14
CA ASN A 152 -2.03 7.50 0.80
C ASN A 152 -0.86 8.20 0.11
N ASP A 153 0.20 8.50 0.89
CA ASP A 153 1.40 9.17 0.39
C ASP A 153 2.45 8.14 -0.05
N CYS A 154 2.67 8.05 -1.36
CA CYS A 154 3.69 7.20 -1.95
C CYS A 154 5.06 7.88 -2.13
N SER A 155 5.25 9.10 -1.63
CA SER A 155 6.50 9.86 -1.77
C SER A 155 7.41 9.85 -0.54
N GLY A 156 6.93 9.30 0.58
CA GLY A 156 7.64 9.34 1.86
C GLY A 156 7.69 10.74 2.46
N LEU A 157 6.59 11.47 2.41
CA LEU A 157 6.44 12.84 2.90
C LEU A 157 7.39 13.82 2.21
N SER A 158 7.46 13.76 0.86
CA SER A 158 8.29 14.70 0.08
C SER A 158 7.75 16.14 0.15
N ASP A 159 6.44 16.32 0.28
CA ASP A 159 5.82 17.62 0.58
C ASP A 159 5.79 17.84 2.10
N PRO A 160 6.58 18.77 2.64
CA PRO A 160 6.68 19.02 4.08
C PRO A 160 5.38 19.55 4.71
N ALA A 161 4.46 20.08 3.91
CA ALA A 161 3.17 20.61 4.39
C ALA A 161 2.09 19.52 4.49
N LEU A 162 2.33 18.31 3.95
CA LEU A 162 1.34 17.24 3.94
C LEU A 162 0.90 16.78 5.33
N PRO A 163 1.80 16.57 6.31
CA PRO A 163 1.40 16.16 7.65
C PRO A 163 0.43 17.17 8.33
N GLU A 164 0.70 18.46 8.20
CA GLU A 164 -0.18 19.49 8.75
C GLU A 164 -1.55 19.52 8.08
N ALA A 165 -1.59 19.36 6.74
CA ALA A 165 -2.83 19.27 5.98
C ALA A 165 -3.68 18.07 6.43
N VAL A 166 -3.06 16.89 6.66
CA VAL A 166 -3.73 15.69 7.16
C VAL A 166 -4.23 15.88 8.59
N ALA A 167 -3.38 16.41 9.46
CA ALA A 167 -3.69 16.66 10.88
C ALA A 167 -4.87 17.63 11.07
N LYS A 168 -4.94 18.69 10.28
CA LYS A 168 -6.03 19.68 10.26
C LYS A 168 -7.41 19.03 10.14
N HIS A 169 -7.52 17.92 9.42
CA HIS A 169 -8.77 17.20 9.21
C HIS A 169 -8.95 15.99 10.14
N GLY A 170 -7.99 15.69 11.01
CA GLY A 170 -7.97 14.47 11.83
C GLY A 170 -7.94 13.19 10.99
N ALA A 171 -7.42 13.27 9.78
CA ALA A 171 -7.43 12.18 8.80
C ALA A 171 -6.34 11.14 9.07
N GLY A 172 -6.46 9.95 8.45
CA GLY A 172 -5.41 8.95 8.44
C GLY A 172 -4.34 9.26 7.40
N LEU A 173 -3.17 8.66 7.57
CA LEU A 173 -2.02 8.81 6.69
C LEU A 173 -1.30 7.48 6.48
N VAL A 174 -1.17 7.06 5.22
CA VAL A 174 -0.21 6.03 4.83
C VAL A 174 1.13 6.71 4.52
N VAL A 175 2.20 6.22 5.13
CA VAL A 175 3.57 6.68 4.89
C VAL A 175 4.33 5.56 4.20
N MET A 176 4.71 5.77 2.94
CA MET A 176 5.39 4.76 2.15
C MET A 176 6.90 5.04 2.04
N HIS A 177 7.69 3.95 2.04
CA HIS A 177 9.11 4.03 1.72
C HIS A 177 9.34 4.16 0.21
N LEU A 178 10.10 5.18 -0.17
CA LEU A 178 10.60 5.40 -1.52
C LEU A 178 12.11 5.64 -1.48
N LYS A 179 12.88 4.95 -2.34
CA LYS A 179 14.28 5.29 -2.61
C LYS A 179 14.39 5.92 -4.00
N GLY A 180 14.97 7.12 -4.08
CA GLY A 180 15.00 7.91 -5.30
C GLY A 180 13.83 8.87 -5.43
N ARG A 181 13.25 8.97 -6.63
CA ARG A 181 12.12 9.85 -6.94
C ARG A 181 10.99 9.10 -7.62
N LEU A 182 9.75 9.57 -7.42
CA LEU A 182 8.60 9.07 -8.15
C LEU A 182 8.79 9.30 -9.65
N ASN A 183 8.32 8.35 -10.47
CA ASN A 183 8.37 8.38 -11.94
C ASN A 183 9.79 8.40 -12.55
N GLU A 184 10.83 8.30 -11.72
CA GLU A 184 12.22 8.23 -12.15
C GLU A 184 12.79 6.87 -11.73
N ARG A 185 12.70 5.86 -12.61
CA ARG A 185 13.43 4.62 -12.41
C ARG A 185 14.84 4.78 -12.93
N ASP A 186 15.82 4.54 -12.08
CA ASP A 186 17.21 4.38 -12.47
C ASP A 186 17.66 2.94 -12.12
N PRO A 187 17.37 1.96 -13.01
CA PRO A 187 17.70 0.55 -12.76
C PRO A 187 19.19 0.38 -12.49
N GLY A 188 19.51 -0.33 -11.40
CA GLY A 188 20.89 -0.55 -10.96
C GLY A 188 21.47 0.55 -10.06
N SER A 189 20.77 1.66 -9.83
CA SER A 189 21.18 2.69 -8.86
C SER A 189 20.69 2.40 -7.43
N TYR A 190 19.70 1.53 -7.26
CA TYR A 190 19.09 1.23 -5.97
C TYR A 190 19.82 0.12 -5.24
N CYS A 191 20.93 0.46 -4.61
CA CYS A 191 21.68 -0.45 -3.75
C CYS A 191 21.26 -0.27 -2.29
N TYR A 192 21.04 -1.39 -1.61
CA TYR A 192 20.78 -1.47 -0.17
C TYR A 192 21.90 -2.27 0.50
N GLY A 193 22.32 -1.84 1.68
CA GLY A 193 23.18 -2.64 2.54
C GLY A 193 22.38 -3.75 3.23
N ASP A 194 21.34 -3.36 3.97
CA ASP A 194 20.26 -4.20 4.47
C ASP A 194 18.95 -3.48 4.15
N ALA A 195 18.17 -4.01 3.21
CA ALA A 195 16.98 -3.34 2.69
C ALA A 195 15.94 -3.10 3.80
N LEU A 196 15.71 -4.09 4.68
CA LEU A 196 14.72 -3.95 5.73
C LEU A 196 15.15 -2.97 6.81
N ALA A 197 16.42 -2.96 7.22
CA ALA A 197 16.94 -2.00 8.18
C ALA A 197 16.80 -0.56 7.64
N GLU A 198 17.22 -0.32 6.39
CA GLU A 198 17.08 1.00 5.76
C GLU A 198 15.63 1.46 5.63
N ILE A 199 14.71 0.54 5.29
CA ILE A 199 13.27 0.83 5.19
C ILE A 199 12.67 1.13 6.57
N VAL A 200 13.01 0.36 7.59
CA VAL A 200 12.54 0.58 8.97
C VAL A 200 13.01 1.94 9.48
N ASP A 201 14.30 2.26 9.32
CA ASP A 201 14.85 3.55 9.74
C ASP A 201 14.18 4.72 9.01
N PHE A 202 13.97 4.60 7.70
CA PHE A 202 13.27 5.61 6.90
C PHE A 202 11.82 5.80 7.39
N LEU A 203 11.07 4.72 7.53
CA LEU A 203 9.67 4.78 7.95
C LEU A 203 9.54 5.31 9.37
N TYR A 204 10.46 4.95 10.28
CA TYR A 204 10.53 5.51 11.62
C TYR A 204 10.70 7.03 11.57
N GLU A 205 11.70 7.53 10.84
CA GLU A 205 11.93 8.98 10.70
C GLU A 205 10.70 9.68 10.12
N ARG A 206 10.08 9.12 9.07
CA ARG A 206 8.93 9.73 8.41
C ARG A 206 7.67 9.72 9.28
N THR A 207 7.43 8.66 10.02
CA THR A 207 6.29 8.60 10.96
C THR A 207 6.47 9.58 12.12
N GLU A 208 7.70 9.77 12.65
CA GLU A 208 7.97 10.81 13.66
C GLU A 208 7.78 12.23 13.08
N ARG A 209 8.12 12.47 11.82
CA ARG A 209 7.80 13.74 11.14
C ARG A 209 6.29 13.94 10.99
N ALA A 210 5.54 12.90 10.64
CA ALA A 210 4.09 12.97 10.56
C ALA A 210 3.46 13.33 11.92
N VAL A 211 3.94 12.70 13.00
CA VAL A 211 3.50 12.99 14.37
C VAL A 211 3.86 14.41 14.78
N ALA A 212 5.07 14.88 14.48
CA ALA A 212 5.50 16.26 14.74
C ALA A 212 4.64 17.28 13.97
N GLY A 213 4.14 16.94 12.77
CA GLY A 213 3.18 17.71 11.98
C GLY A 213 1.73 17.62 12.48
N GLY A 214 1.48 16.91 13.60
CA GLY A 214 0.18 16.83 14.25
C GLY A 214 -0.68 15.61 13.88
N VAL A 215 -0.21 14.70 13.03
CA VAL A 215 -0.93 13.46 12.73
C VAL A 215 -0.90 12.54 13.95
N ALA A 216 -2.05 12.04 14.35
CA ALA A 216 -2.13 11.17 15.52
C ALA A 216 -1.53 9.80 15.22
N ARG A 217 -0.83 9.20 16.19
CA ARG A 217 -0.15 7.92 16.02
C ARG A 217 -1.08 6.79 15.61
N ASP A 218 -2.29 6.75 16.13
CA ASP A 218 -3.33 5.75 15.79
C ASP A 218 -4.00 5.98 14.43
N ALA A 219 -3.61 7.06 13.73
CA ALA A 219 -4.06 7.40 12.38
C ALA A 219 -2.98 7.13 11.30
N ILE A 220 -1.82 6.56 11.68
CA ILE A 220 -0.72 6.29 10.76
C ILE A 220 -0.70 4.81 10.37
N VAL A 221 -0.41 4.56 9.09
CA VAL A 221 -0.14 3.25 8.49
C VAL A 221 1.18 3.34 7.75
N VAL A 222 1.96 2.27 7.70
CA VAL A 222 3.24 2.23 6.98
C VAL A 222 3.19 1.28 5.80
N ASP A 223 3.92 1.61 4.73
CA ASP A 223 4.06 0.79 3.51
C ASP A 223 5.56 0.65 3.16
N PRO A 224 6.11 -0.57 3.03
CA PRO A 224 7.50 -0.75 2.61
C PRO A 224 7.77 -0.32 1.16
N GLY A 225 6.74 -0.04 0.36
CA GLY A 225 6.86 0.50 -0.98
C GLY A 225 7.52 -0.45 -1.97
N LEU A 226 6.97 -1.66 -2.16
CA LEU A 226 7.46 -2.60 -3.18
C LEU A 226 7.51 -1.94 -4.56
N GLU A 227 8.58 -2.18 -5.34
CA GLU A 227 8.94 -1.57 -6.63
C GLU A 227 9.41 -0.10 -6.57
N PHE A 228 9.10 0.65 -5.53
CA PHE A 228 9.49 2.05 -5.42
C PHE A 228 10.97 2.19 -5.00
N GLY A 229 11.85 2.34 -6.00
CA GLY A 229 13.30 2.37 -5.79
C GLY A 229 13.86 1.03 -5.32
N LYS A 230 13.38 -0.06 -5.87
CA LYS A 230 13.76 -1.43 -5.52
C LYS A 230 13.87 -2.32 -6.76
N GLU A 231 14.82 -3.24 -6.72
CA GLU A 231 14.93 -4.31 -7.70
C GLU A 231 14.13 -5.55 -7.26
N PRO A 232 13.73 -6.45 -8.17
CA PRO A 232 12.90 -7.62 -7.83
C PRO A 232 13.43 -8.47 -6.70
N HIS A 233 14.75 -8.62 -6.57
CA HIS A 233 15.36 -9.37 -5.48
C HIS A 233 15.19 -8.67 -4.12
N THR A 234 15.18 -7.33 -4.12
CA THR A 234 14.90 -6.53 -2.92
C THR A 234 13.43 -6.65 -2.52
N ASP A 235 12.50 -6.63 -3.49
CA ASP A 235 11.08 -6.82 -3.21
C ASP A 235 10.80 -8.21 -2.60
N LEU A 236 11.49 -9.25 -3.08
CA LEU A 236 11.43 -10.59 -2.49
C LEU A 236 12.00 -10.64 -1.07
N GLU A 237 13.14 -9.97 -0.83
CA GLU A 237 13.73 -9.86 0.50
C GLU A 237 12.76 -9.18 1.48
N ILE A 238 12.09 -8.11 1.04
CA ILE A 238 11.07 -7.42 1.85
C ILE A 238 9.92 -8.38 2.18
N LEU A 239 9.42 -9.14 1.21
CA LEU A 239 8.36 -10.13 1.47
C LEU A 239 8.82 -11.21 2.44
N ALA A 240 10.05 -11.72 2.29
CA ALA A 240 10.63 -12.75 3.17
C ALA A 240 10.75 -12.28 4.63
N ARG A 241 11.09 -11.02 4.81
CA ARG A 241 11.37 -10.39 6.12
C ARG A 241 10.26 -9.42 6.55
N PHE A 242 9.09 -9.46 5.90
CA PHE A 242 7.98 -8.50 6.08
C PHE A 242 7.58 -8.32 7.55
N GLY A 243 7.67 -9.39 8.35
CA GLY A 243 7.36 -9.37 9.76
C GLY A 243 8.20 -8.41 10.60
N GLU A 244 9.42 -8.05 10.16
CA GLU A 244 10.32 -7.11 10.85
C GLU A 244 9.73 -5.68 10.91
N LEU A 245 8.92 -5.29 9.92
CA LEU A 245 8.22 -4.00 9.90
C LEU A 245 7.29 -3.78 11.12
N ARG A 246 6.89 -4.85 11.79
CA ARG A 246 6.05 -4.79 13.00
C ARG A 246 6.72 -4.06 14.15
N ALA A 247 8.05 -4.00 14.15
CA ALA A 247 8.83 -3.24 15.14
C ALA A 247 8.49 -1.74 15.14
N LEU A 248 7.94 -1.20 14.03
CA LEU A 248 7.49 0.19 13.94
C LEU A 248 6.25 0.48 14.79
N GLY A 249 5.47 -0.54 15.18
CA GLY A 249 4.27 -0.37 16.01
C GLY A 249 3.03 0.15 15.29
N TYR A 250 3.07 0.31 13.97
CA TYR A 250 1.96 0.77 13.12
C TYR A 250 1.35 -0.38 12.33
N PRO A 251 0.06 -0.27 11.88
CA PRO A 251 -0.47 -1.16 10.87
C PRO A 251 0.34 -1.07 9.59
N ILE A 252 0.44 -2.18 8.86
CA ILE A 252 1.27 -2.27 7.64
C ILE A 252 0.38 -2.53 6.45
N VAL A 253 0.56 -1.73 5.38
CA VAL A 253 0.00 -2.00 4.05
C VAL A 253 0.94 -2.91 3.27
N LEU A 254 0.36 -3.85 2.55
CA LEU A 254 1.01 -4.55 1.45
C LEU A 254 0.37 -4.16 0.11
N ALA A 255 1.14 -3.60 -0.79
CA ALA A 255 0.74 -3.24 -2.14
C ALA A 255 1.59 -4.02 -3.17
N ALA A 256 1.23 -5.29 -3.42
CA ALA A 256 1.93 -6.17 -4.37
C ALA A 256 1.09 -6.51 -5.62
N SER A 257 -0.17 -6.08 -5.68
CA SER A 257 -1.12 -6.47 -6.71
C SER A 257 -0.68 -6.04 -8.10
N ARG A 258 -0.50 -7.02 -9.00
CA ARG A 258 -0.14 -6.87 -10.41
C ARG A 258 1.16 -6.11 -10.67
N LYS A 259 2.09 -6.10 -9.69
CA LYS A 259 3.39 -5.44 -9.81
C LYS A 259 4.36 -6.20 -10.69
N SER A 260 5.24 -5.45 -11.38
CA SER A 260 6.12 -5.99 -12.42
C SER A 260 7.19 -6.93 -11.89
N PHE A 261 7.58 -6.82 -10.62
CA PHE A 261 8.50 -7.78 -10.02
C PHE A 261 7.92 -9.20 -10.01
N LEU A 262 6.60 -9.36 -9.81
CA LEU A 262 5.93 -10.65 -9.91
C LEU A 262 5.96 -11.18 -11.34
N ALA A 263 5.73 -10.32 -12.35
CA ALA A 263 5.83 -10.71 -13.76
C ALA A 263 7.22 -11.25 -14.10
N ARG A 264 8.27 -10.63 -13.56
CA ARG A 264 9.66 -11.08 -13.75
C ARG A 264 9.99 -12.39 -13.04
N ILE A 265 9.40 -12.64 -11.85
CA ILE A 265 9.62 -13.90 -11.11
C ILE A 265 8.95 -15.07 -11.80
N PHE A 266 7.73 -14.86 -12.31
CA PHE A 266 6.90 -15.94 -12.87
C PHE A 266 6.98 -16.02 -14.39
N ASP A 267 7.73 -15.11 -15.05
CA ASP A 267 7.87 -14.99 -16.50
C ASP A 267 6.49 -15.00 -17.21
N CYS A 268 5.60 -14.15 -16.75
CA CYS A 268 4.24 -14.07 -17.25
C CYS A 268 3.77 -12.63 -17.46
N PRO A 269 2.81 -12.36 -18.35
CA PRO A 269 2.28 -11.03 -18.58
C PRO A 269 1.45 -10.55 -17.38
N THR A 270 1.25 -9.23 -17.27
CA THR A 270 0.47 -8.61 -16.18
C THR A 270 -0.97 -9.14 -16.08
N SER A 271 -1.55 -9.59 -17.19
CA SER A 271 -2.90 -10.20 -17.21
C SER A 271 -2.98 -11.50 -16.39
N GLU A 272 -1.87 -12.21 -16.21
CA GLU A 272 -1.79 -13.51 -15.52
C GLU A 272 -1.34 -13.37 -14.05
N LEU A 273 -1.14 -12.14 -13.56
CA LEU A 273 -0.62 -11.89 -12.21
C LEU A 273 -1.62 -12.05 -11.06
N LEU A 274 -2.85 -12.51 -11.30
CA LEU A 274 -3.82 -12.72 -10.22
C LEU A 274 -3.27 -13.68 -9.16
N LEU A 275 -2.87 -14.89 -9.53
CA LEU A 275 -2.35 -15.88 -8.58
C LEU A 275 -1.05 -15.45 -7.90
N PRO A 276 -0.03 -14.95 -8.63
CA PRO A 276 1.15 -14.35 -8.01
C PRO A 276 0.83 -13.23 -7.00
N SER A 277 -0.13 -12.36 -7.33
CA SER A 277 -0.57 -11.27 -6.44
C SER A 277 -1.21 -11.80 -5.16
N LEU A 278 -2.09 -12.80 -5.28
CA LEU A 278 -2.70 -13.47 -4.13
C LEU A 278 -1.67 -14.22 -3.28
N GLY A 279 -0.67 -14.84 -3.90
CA GLY A 279 0.44 -15.47 -3.19
C GLY A 279 1.24 -14.47 -2.36
N ALA A 280 1.62 -13.34 -2.96
CA ALA A 280 2.29 -12.25 -2.25
C ALA A 280 1.42 -11.68 -1.11
N ALA A 281 0.11 -11.52 -1.35
CA ALA A 281 -0.84 -11.07 -0.33
C ALA A 281 -0.93 -12.07 0.85
N ALA A 282 -0.98 -13.38 0.58
CA ALA A 282 -0.99 -14.41 1.61
C ALA A 282 0.28 -14.35 2.49
N ILE A 283 1.47 -14.23 1.86
CA ILE A 283 2.75 -14.09 2.57
C ILE A 283 2.70 -12.86 3.47
N GLY A 284 2.32 -11.70 2.95
CA GLY A 284 2.28 -10.47 3.72
C GLY A 284 1.26 -10.50 4.87
N ILE A 285 0.06 -11.05 4.66
CA ILE A 285 -0.97 -11.19 5.70
C ILE A 285 -0.44 -12.11 6.82
N ALA A 286 0.15 -13.26 6.47
CA ALA A 286 0.75 -14.17 7.43
C ALA A 286 1.89 -13.51 8.23
N ALA A 287 2.66 -12.64 7.60
CA ALA A 287 3.75 -11.88 8.23
C ALA A 287 3.28 -10.62 8.99
N GLY A 288 1.99 -10.27 8.93
CA GLY A 288 1.43 -9.18 9.75
C GLY A 288 0.91 -7.96 8.98
N ALA A 289 0.78 -8.03 7.64
CA ALA A 289 0.05 -7.02 6.90
C ALA A 289 -1.40 -6.95 7.39
N ARG A 290 -1.92 -5.75 7.62
CA ARG A 290 -3.30 -5.50 8.06
C ARG A 290 -4.14 -4.78 7.02
N LEU A 291 -3.50 -4.20 6.00
CA LEU A 291 -4.15 -3.69 4.80
C LEU A 291 -3.50 -4.32 3.58
N VAL A 292 -4.31 -4.65 2.57
CA VAL A 292 -3.84 -5.14 1.26
C VAL A 292 -4.43 -4.25 0.19
N ARG A 293 -3.57 -3.49 -0.50
CA ARG A 293 -3.98 -2.65 -1.63
C ARG A 293 -3.98 -3.48 -2.91
N ALA A 294 -5.14 -3.62 -3.55
CA ALA A 294 -5.33 -4.57 -4.62
C ALA A 294 -6.26 -4.08 -5.74
N HIS A 295 -6.00 -4.56 -6.98
CA HIS A 295 -6.89 -4.42 -8.11
C HIS A 295 -8.04 -5.45 -8.06
N ASP A 296 -7.70 -6.70 -7.69
CA ASP A 296 -8.62 -7.85 -7.67
C ASP A 296 -9.25 -7.97 -6.28
N VAL A 297 -10.21 -7.06 -5.98
CA VAL A 297 -10.78 -6.91 -4.63
C VAL A 297 -11.50 -8.17 -4.16
N ALA A 298 -12.37 -8.77 -5.01
CA ALA A 298 -13.18 -9.92 -4.62
C ALA A 298 -12.33 -11.13 -4.22
N GLU A 299 -11.28 -11.42 -4.99
CA GLU A 299 -10.35 -12.53 -4.75
C GLU A 299 -9.49 -12.26 -3.52
N THR A 300 -9.00 -11.03 -3.37
CA THR A 300 -8.19 -10.62 -2.21
C THR A 300 -9.01 -10.64 -0.91
N ALA A 301 -10.28 -10.23 -0.94
CA ALA A 301 -11.17 -10.29 0.23
C ALA A 301 -11.49 -11.74 0.63
N LYS A 302 -11.65 -12.65 -0.34
CA LYS A 302 -11.81 -14.08 -0.04
C LYS A 302 -10.55 -14.67 0.60
N LEU A 303 -9.37 -14.29 0.08
CA LEU A 303 -8.09 -14.69 0.67
C LEU A 303 -7.95 -14.17 2.11
N ALA A 304 -8.21 -12.88 2.35
CA ALA A 304 -8.10 -12.28 3.68
C ALA A 304 -8.99 -12.99 4.71
N ARG A 305 -10.24 -13.28 4.35
CA ARG A 305 -11.17 -14.06 5.20
C ARG A 305 -10.68 -15.48 5.46
N MET A 306 -10.15 -16.15 4.45
CA MET A 306 -9.59 -17.51 4.60
C MET A 306 -8.38 -17.48 5.54
N MET A 307 -7.48 -16.50 5.40
CA MET A 307 -6.31 -16.33 6.27
C MET A 307 -6.72 -16.05 7.73
N ALA A 308 -7.74 -15.21 7.93
CA ALA A 308 -8.29 -14.93 9.26
C ALA A 308 -8.88 -16.17 9.92
N ALA A 309 -9.67 -16.95 9.17
CA ALA A 309 -10.27 -18.20 9.66
C ALA A 309 -9.20 -19.24 10.04
N ALA A 310 -8.14 -19.37 9.25
CA ALA A 310 -7.03 -20.27 9.53
C ALA A 310 -6.23 -19.82 10.76
N GLY A 311 -5.95 -18.51 10.89
CA GLY A 311 -5.22 -17.94 12.02
C GLY A 311 -5.97 -18.09 13.36
N GLY A 312 -7.29 -17.88 13.37
CA GLY A 312 -8.13 -18.10 14.55
C GLY A 312 -8.13 -19.55 15.05
N ASN A 313 -8.07 -20.52 14.14
CA ASN A 313 -8.02 -21.94 14.51
C ASN A 313 -6.62 -22.41 14.97
N LEU A 314 -5.53 -21.80 14.46
CA LEU A 314 -4.17 -22.14 14.86
C LEU A 314 -3.87 -21.70 16.30
N GLY A 315 -4.47 -20.60 16.77
CA GLY A 315 -4.34 -20.13 18.16
C GLY A 315 -5.04 -21.02 19.18
N THR A 316 -6.12 -21.72 18.79
CA THR A 316 -6.87 -22.63 19.66
C THR A 316 -6.31 -24.06 19.68
N ALA A 317 -5.62 -24.49 18.61
CA ALA A 317 -5.02 -25.83 18.54
C ALA A 317 -3.78 -25.99 19.46
N ALA A 318 -3.08 -24.90 19.78
CA ALA A 318 -1.95 -24.94 20.71
C ALA A 318 -2.35 -25.11 22.20
N ALA A 319 -3.64 -25.06 22.54
CA ALA A 319 -4.16 -25.19 23.89
C ALA A 319 -4.71 -26.60 24.22
N VAL A 320 -4.60 -27.58 23.32
CA VAL A 320 -5.19 -28.92 23.49
C VAL A 320 -4.12 -30.02 23.57
N THR A 321 -2.90 -29.74 23.96
CA THR A 321 -1.92 -30.79 24.27
C THR A 321 -1.14 -30.47 25.55
N THR A 322 -1.75 -30.75 26.65
CA THR A 322 -1.08 -31.30 27.88
C THR A 322 -2.08 -32.09 28.71
#